data_bf303aad22d4800b53ae0b38fe8e9aac
#
_entry.id   bf303aad22d4800b53ae0b38fe8e9aac
#
_cell.length_a   1.000
_cell.length_b   1.000
_cell.length_c   1.000
_cell.angle_alpha   90.00
_cell.angle_beta   90.00
_cell.angle_gamma   90.00
#
_symmetry.space_group_name_H-M   'P 1'
#
loop_
_entity.id
_entity.type
_entity.pdbx_description
1 polymer ?
#
loop_
_entity_poly.entity_id
_entity_poly.type
_entity_poly.pdbx_seq_one_letter_code
_entity_poly.pdbx_strand_id
1 'polypeptide(L)'
;IAVETVTEDAHTSLRLNRKGYSSAFISMPLAAGLATESLADHINQRIRWARGMVQIFRIDNPLFGKGLTIPQRICFANAMIHFLHGLPRIIFLLAPLPFLFFNVYVIFASGLMIFAYVLPHMVHSTITNQKIQDNKRFYFWGVIYETILSWYITVPTLVALISPKHGKFNVTAKGEYNEETYFDWTVSKSYIFLIILNFAGLIYGLYRIATDPYAEVWIILINIAWVCYNLLVLGAASAVALERKQVRSSPRVACNIR
;
A
#
# COMPACT_ATOMS: atom_id res chain seq x y z
N ILE A 1 -9.51 27.53 -2.30
CA ILE A 1 -9.51 26.06 -2.43
C ILE A 1 -8.78 25.72 -3.71
N ALA A 2 -7.88 24.74 -3.66
CA ALA A 2 -7.20 24.23 -4.86
C ALA A 2 -8.18 23.37 -5.66
N VAL A 3 -8.22 23.57 -6.98
CA VAL A 3 -9.14 22.84 -7.89
C VAL A 3 -8.40 22.03 -8.96
N GLU A 4 -7.07 22.13 -8.96
CA GLU A 4 -6.22 21.53 -10.01
C GLU A 4 -5.88 20.06 -9.75
N THR A 5 -6.15 19.57 -8.55
CA THR A 5 -5.84 18.19 -8.12
C THR A 5 -7.05 17.52 -7.51
N VAL A 6 -7.05 16.20 -7.54
CA VAL A 6 -8.17 15.38 -7.06
C VAL A 6 -8.25 15.33 -5.52
N THR A 7 -7.19 15.72 -4.83
CA THR A 7 -7.12 15.87 -3.36
C THR A 7 -6.99 17.35 -3.02
N GLU A 8 -8.07 18.08 -3.23
CA GLU A 8 -8.15 19.53 -3.06
C GLU A 8 -7.88 19.99 -1.63
N ASP A 9 -8.22 19.17 -0.64
CA ASP A 9 -7.98 19.39 0.79
C ASP A 9 -6.47 19.42 1.12
N ALA A 10 -5.75 18.38 0.70
CA ALA A 10 -4.30 18.29 0.90
C ALA A 10 -3.55 19.41 0.16
N HIS A 11 -3.97 19.71 -1.07
CA HIS A 11 -3.36 20.78 -1.88
C HIS A 11 -3.65 22.16 -1.28
N THR A 12 -4.87 22.38 -0.80
CA THR A 12 -5.24 23.64 -0.12
C THR A 12 -4.43 23.83 1.15
N SER A 13 -4.27 22.77 1.95
CA SER A 13 -3.44 22.79 3.16
C SER A 13 -1.98 23.15 2.84
N LEU A 14 -1.38 22.57 1.80
CA LEU A 14 -0.03 22.92 1.34
C LEU A 14 0.07 24.40 0.99
N ARG A 15 -0.88 24.93 0.21
CA ARG A 15 -0.90 26.35 -0.20
C ARG A 15 -1.09 27.31 0.97
N LEU A 16 -1.92 26.95 1.95
CA LEU A 16 -2.10 27.75 3.17
C LEU A 16 -0.80 27.79 3.98
N ASN A 17 -0.13 26.65 4.16
CA ASN A 17 1.16 26.61 4.86
C ASN A 17 2.23 27.44 4.11
N ARG A 18 2.25 27.43 2.76
CA ARG A 18 3.16 28.30 1.97
C ARG A 18 2.91 29.79 2.20
N LYS A 19 1.67 30.17 2.50
CA LYS A 19 1.30 31.56 2.81
C LYS A 19 1.54 31.96 4.29
N GLY A 20 2.14 31.07 5.08
CA GLY A 20 2.46 31.32 6.48
C GLY A 20 1.35 30.97 7.47
N TYR A 21 0.23 30.40 7.01
CA TYR A 21 -0.78 29.86 7.93
C TYR A 21 -0.29 28.57 8.57
N SER A 22 -0.66 28.34 9.82
CA SER A 22 -0.43 27.07 10.51
C SER A 22 -1.67 26.19 10.45
N SER A 23 -1.47 24.88 10.56
CA SER A 23 -2.55 23.90 10.69
C SER A 23 -2.38 23.12 11.98
N ALA A 24 -3.51 22.75 12.59
CA ALA A 24 -3.53 21.91 13.79
C ALA A 24 -4.48 20.76 13.61
N PHE A 25 -4.11 19.61 14.17
CA PHE A 25 -4.97 18.43 14.22
C PHE A 25 -5.77 18.44 15.52
N ILE A 26 -7.08 18.22 15.42
CA ILE A 26 -7.98 18.07 16.56
C ILE A 26 -8.42 16.62 16.62
N SER A 27 -8.17 15.94 17.74
CA SER A 27 -8.51 14.52 17.90
C SER A 27 -10.01 14.27 18.22
N MET A 28 -10.80 15.33 18.35
CA MET A 28 -12.24 15.24 18.60
C MET A 28 -12.98 14.92 17.29
N PRO A 29 -13.84 13.88 17.24
CA PRO A 29 -14.70 13.62 16.08
C PRO A 29 -15.68 14.77 15.86
N LEU A 30 -15.55 15.48 14.74
CA LEU A 30 -16.41 16.63 14.40
C LEU A 30 -17.52 16.27 13.41
N ALA A 31 -17.39 15.15 12.71
CA ALA A 31 -18.35 14.68 11.72
C ALA A 31 -18.31 13.16 11.63
N ALA A 32 -19.45 12.58 11.23
CA ALA A 32 -19.57 11.16 10.89
C ALA A 32 -20.10 11.04 9.47
N GLY A 33 -19.68 9.98 8.79
CA GLY A 33 -20.10 9.71 7.41
C GLY A 33 -19.99 8.22 7.09
N LEU A 34 -20.59 7.81 5.97
CA LEU A 34 -20.48 6.43 5.49
C LEU A 34 -19.07 6.15 4.99
N ALA A 35 -18.50 5.05 5.45
CA ALA A 35 -17.27 4.48 4.90
C ALA A 35 -17.57 3.76 3.56
N THR A 36 -16.53 3.33 2.86
CA THR A 36 -16.66 2.39 1.74
C THR A 36 -17.05 1.01 2.28
N GLU A 37 -18.01 0.36 1.67
CA GLU A 37 -18.61 -0.87 2.16
C GLU A 37 -17.96 -2.11 1.51
N SER A 38 -17.45 -1.95 0.28
CA SER A 38 -16.74 -3.01 -0.45
C SER A 38 -15.23 -2.75 -0.55
N LEU A 39 -14.46 -3.83 -0.76
CA LEU A 39 -13.02 -3.73 -1.02
C LEU A 39 -12.75 -2.99 -2.33
N ALA A 40 -13.58 -3.21 -3.36
CA ALA A 40 -13.47 -2.51 -4.64
C ALA A 40 -13.62 -1.00 -4.48
N ASP A 41 -14.59 -0.53 -3.70
CA ASP A 41 -14.79 0.90 -3.43
C ASP A 41 -13.65 1.48 -2.60
N HIS A 42 -13.14 0.71 -1.63
CA HIS A 42 -11.95 1.10 -0.89
C HIS A 42 -10.74 1.30 -1.82
N ILE A 43 -10.49 0.36 -2.74
CA ILE A 43 -9.42 0.47 -3.74
C ILE A 43 -9.62 1.70 -4.62
N ASN A 44 -10.83 1.93 -5.14
CA ASN A 44 -11.15 3.09 -5.96
C ASN A 44 -10.90 4.41 -5.22
N GLN A 45 -11.28 4.48 -3.95
CA GLN A 45 -10.98 5.63 -3.10
C GLN A 45 -9.47 5.86 -2.94
N ARG A 46 -8.71 4.78 -2.70
CA ARG A 46 -7.24 4.86 -2.54
C ARG A 46 -6.52 5.21 -3.84
N ILE A 47 -6.97 4.70 -4.98
CA ILE A 47 -6.46 5.10 -6.30
C ILE A 47 -6.62 6.62 -6.49
N ARG A 48 -7.79 7.16 -6.15
CA ARG A 48 -8.06 8.60 -6.24
C ARG A 48 -7.09 9.41 -5.35
N TRP A 49 -6.92 9.00 -4.10
CA TRP A 49 -5.99 9.67 -3.18
C TRP A 49 -4.54 9.56 -3.65
N ALA A 50 -4.11 8.37 -4.04
CA ALA A 50 -2.76 8.14 -4.53
C ALA A 50 -2.44 9.02 -5.74
N ARG A 51 -3.36 9.06 -6.70
CA ARG A 51 -3.23 9.92 -7.88
C ARG A 51 -3.17 11.41 -7.51
N GLY A 52 -4.08 11.88 -6.64
CA GLY A 52 -4.12 13.27 -6.22
C GLY A 52 -2.86 13.71 -5.50
N MET A 53 -2.32 12.89 -4.61
CA MET A 53 -1.08 13.19 -3.89
C MET A 53 0.13 13.25 -4.83
N VAL A 54 0.22 12.35 -5.80
CA VAL A 54 1.29 12.39 -6.82
C VAL A 54 1.10 13.57 -7.78
N GLN A 55 -0.14 13.96 -8.11
CA GLN A 55 -0.41 15.19 -8.87
C GLN A 55 0.13 16.42 -8.15
N ILE A 56 -0.15 16.56 -6.82
CA ILE A 56 0.37 17.69 -6.05
C ILE A 56 1.90 17.67 -6.07
N PHE A 57 2.52 16.51 -5.82
CA PHE A 57 3.98 16.38 -5.85
C PHE A 57 4.59 16.82 -7.18
N ARG A 58 3.87 16.63 -8.29
CA ARG A 58 4.33 17.00 -9.64
C ARG A 58 4.07 18.46 -9.97
N ILE A 59 2.93 19.02 -9.55
CA ILE A 59 2.48 20.37 -9.92
C ILE A 59 2.97 21.42 -8.93
N ASP A 60 2.88 21.14 -7.63
CA ASP A 60 3.25 22.04 -6.54
C ASP A 60 4.19 21.30 -5.55
N ASN A 61 5.40 21.00 -6.02
CA ASN A 61 6.36 20.19 -5.27
C ASN A 61 6.73 20.84 -3.93
N PRO A 62 6.51 20.15 -2.79
CA PRO A 62 6.79 20.72 -1.47
C PRO A 62 8.26 20.95 -1.18
N LEU A 63 9.16 20.20 -1.85
CA LEU A 63 10.62 20.33 -1.65
C LEU A 63 11.15 21.66 -2.21
N PHE A 64 10.47 22.24 -3.19
CA PHE A 64 10.88 23.46 -3.86
C PHE A 64 9.93 24.63 -3.57
N GLY A 65 10.34 25.82 -3.97
CA GLY A 65 9.58 27.06 -3.76
C GLY A 65 9.71 27.64 -2.36
N LYS A 66 9.05 28.79 -2.14
CA LYS A 66 9.11 29.58 -0.89
C LYS A 66 7.95 29.24 0.06
N GLY A 67 8.06 29.64 1.30
CA GLY A 67 6.96 29.67 2.28
C GLY A 67 6.85 28.46 3.20
N LEU A 68 7.56 27.34 2.92
CA LEU A 68 7.59 26.19 3.83
C LEU A 68 8.89 26.11 4.61
N THR A 69 8.82 25.74 5.87
CA THR A 69 9.97 25.36 6.69
C THR A 69 10.49 23.97 6.26
N ILE A 70 11.74 23.64 6.60
CA ILE A 70 12.34 22.34 6.26
C ILE A 70 11.51 21.16 6.79
N PRO A 71 11.06 21.13 8.06
CA PRO A 71 10.19 20.06 8.55
C PRO A 71 8.88 19.93 7.76
N GLN A 72 8.23 21.05 7.42
CA GLN A 72 7.01 21.01 6.60
C GLN A 72 7.26 20.42 5.22
N ARG A 73 8.39 20.77 4.56
CA ARG A 73 8.78 20.19 3.26
C ARG A 73 8.90 18.68 3.35
N ILE A 74 9.60 18.19 4.37
CA ILE A 74 9.81 16.75 4.57
C ILE A 74 8.48 16.05 4.84
N CYS A 75 7.63 16.60 5.72
CA CYS A 75 6.32 16.01 6.04
C CYS A 75 5.40 15.93 4.81
N PHE A 76 5.28 17.02 4.05
CA PHE A 76 4.46 17.03 2.84
C PHE A 76 5.02 16.10 1.76
N ALA A 77 6.34 16.12 1.53
CA ALA A 77 6.98 15.24 0.56
C ALA A 77 6.80 13.76 0.94
N ASN A 78 7.00 13.41 2.22
CA ASN A 78 6.80 12.05 2.71
C ASN A 78 5.36 11.57 2.51
N ALA A 79 4.37 12.41 2.83
CA ALA A 79 2.95 12.10 2.64
C ALA A 79 2.60 11.84 1.16
N MET A 80 3.24 12.57 0.23
CA MET A 80 3.00 12.42 -1.21
C MET A 80 3.75 11.22 -1.80
N ILE A 81 5.04 11.05 -1.45
CA ILE A 81 5.89 9.96 -1.95
C ILE A 81 5.42 8.60 -1.43
N HIS A 82 4.81 8.56 -0.25
CA HIS A 82 4.23 7.33 0.30
C HIS A 82 3.32 6.61 -0.71
N PHE A 83 2.55 7.33 -1.50
CA PHE A 83 1.66 6.74 -2.50
C PHE A 83 2.36 6.13 -3.72
N LEU A 84 3.67 6.31 -3.86
CA LEU A 84 4.48 5.62 -4.88
C LEU A 84 4.92 4.22 -4.46
N HIS A 85 4.51 3.74 -3.28
CA HIS A 85 4.90 2.42 -2.75
C HIS A 85 4.46 1.23 -3.63
N GLY A 86 3.51 1.43 -4.53
CA GLY A 86 2.97 0.34 -5.36
C GLY A 86 4.02 -0.39 -6.19
N LEU A 87 4.82 0.35 -6.96
CA LEU A 87 5.87 -0.23 -7.80
C LEU A 87 6.96 -0.93 -6.98
N PRO A 88 7.60 -0.32 -5.97
CA PRO A 88 8.54 -1.01 -5.10
C PRO A 88 7.96 -2.28 -4.47
N ARG A 89 6.68 -2.26 -4.08
CA ARG A 89 6.03 -3.43 -3.48
C ARG A 89 5.89 -4.58 -4.47
N ILE A 90 5.48 -4.31 -5.71
CA ILE A 90 5.41 -5.32 -6.76
C ILE A 90 6.79 -5.89 -7.06
N ILE A 91 7.81 -5.04 -7.18
CA ILE A 91 9.21 -5.48 -7.37
C ILE A 91 9.61 -6.40 -6.22
N PHE A 92 9.32 -6.04 -4.97
CA PHE A 92 9.62 -6.86 -3.80
C PHE A 92 8.96 -8.25 -3.84
N LEU A 93 7.70 -8.32 -4.30
CA LEU A 93 6.98 -9.59 -4.43
C LEU A 93 7.53 -10.49 -5.55
N LEU A 94 8.19 -9.90 -6.55
CA LEU A 94 8.77 -10.60 -7.68
C LEU A 94 10.27 -10.85 -7.52
N ALA A 95 10.95 -10.14 -6.63
CA ALA A 95 12.42 -10.14 -6.51
C ALA A 95 13.07 -11.52 -6.30
N PRO A 96 12.50 -12.50 -5.57
CA PRO A 96 13.10 -13.82 -5.45
C PRO A 96 13.03 -14.67 -6.73
N LEU A 97 12.08 -14.39 -7.63
CA LEU A 97 11.78 -15.24 -8.78
C LEU A 97 12.86 -15.28 -9.86
N PRO A 98 13.52 -14.15 -10.23
CA PRO A 98 14.63 -14.17 -11.19
C PRO A 98 15.76 -15.11 -10.79
N PHE A 99 16.08 -15.18 -9.50
CA PHE A 99 17.09 -16.14 -9.03
C PHE A 99 16.57 -17.58 -9.06
N LEU A 100 15.35 -17.81 -8.59
CA LEU A 100 14.79 -19.17 -8.55
C LEU A 100 14.65 -19.77 -9.96
N PHE A 101 14.15 -19.00 -10.93
CA PHE A 101 13.92 -19.50 -12.29
C PHE A 101 15.16 -19.45 -13.21
N PHE A 102 15.95 -18.37 -13.12
CA PHE A 102 16.96 -18.08 -14.13
C PHE A 102 18.38 -17.92 -13.58
N ASN A 103 18.57 -18.12 -12.26
CA ASN A 103 19.85 -17.91 -11.58
C ASN A 103 20.40 -16.47 -11.69
N VAL A 104 19.48 -15.51 -11.86
CA VAL A 104 19.82 -14.09 -11.97
C VAL A 104 19.75 -13.44 -10.60
N TYR A 105 20.87 -12.87 -10.16
CA TYR A 105 20.97 -12.17 -8.89
C TYR A 105 20.37 -10.76 -9.01
N VAL A 106 19.33 -10.49 -8.24
CA VAL A 106 18.78 -9.12 -8.08
C VAL A 106 19.58 -8.34 -7.04
N ILE A 107 20.06 -9.03 -6.03
CA ILE A 107 20.88 -8.45 -4.95
C ILE A 107 22.17 -9.26 -4.83
N PHE A 108 23.31 -8.58 -5.04
CA PHE A 108 24.63 -9.18 -4.87
C PHE A 108 25.10 -8.99 -3.42
N ALA A 109 24.59 -9.84 -2.52
CA ALA A 109 24.99 -9.85 -1.12
C ALA A 109 24.91 -11.26 -0.55
N SER A 110 25.76 -11.57 0.44
CA SER A 110 25.65 -12.83 1.17
C SER A 110 24.33 -12.89 1.96
N GLY A 111 23.78 -14.08 2.15
CA GLY A 111 22.55 -14.26 2.95
C GLY A 111 22.67 -13.70 4.36
N LEU A 112 23.84 -13.79 4.98
CA LEU A 112 24.10 -13.22 6.29
C LEU A 112 24.00 -11.68 6.27
N MET A 113 24.52 -11.01 5.24
CA MET A 113 24.40 -9.57 5.10
C MET A 113 22.94 -9.17 4.90
N ILE A 114 22.20 -9.85 4.04
CA ILE A 114 20.77 -9.60 3.82
C ILE A 114 20.03 -9.70 5.15
N PHE A 115 20.24 -10.78 5.90
CA PHE A 115 19.60 -10.99 7.19
C PHE A 115 19.99 -9.92 8.22
N ALA A 116 21.25 -9.54 8.29
CA ALA A 116 21.76 -8.51 9.21
C ALA A 116 21.17 -7.12 8.97
N TYR A 117 20.77 -6.81 7.73
CA TYR A 117 20.08 -5.53 7.41
C TYR A 117 18.55 -5.64 7.52
N VAL A 118 17.96 -6.72 7.03
CA VAL A 118 16.51 -6.87 6.96
C VAL A 118 15.90 -7.05 8.35
N LEU A 119 16.50 -7.88 9.21
CA LEU A 119 15.93 -8.17 10.52
C LEU A 119 15.84 -6.94 11.43
N PRO A 120 16.94 -6.17 11.66
CA PRO A 120 16.86 -4.94 12.45
C PRO A 120 15.88 -3.92 11.86
N HIS A 121 15.84 -3.79 10.53
CA HIS A 121 14.89 -2.90 9.87
C HIS A 121 13.44 -3.29 10.14
N MET A 122 13.09 -4.57 10.00
CA MET A 122 11.75 -5.07 10.27
C MET A 122 11.34 -4.88 11.73
N VAL A 123 12.22 -5.20 12.67
CA VAL A 123 11.98 -5.04 14.11
C VAL A 123 11.78 -3.56 14.44
N HIS A 124 12.71 -2.70 14.02
CA HIS A 124 12.63 -1.26 14.26
C HIS A 124 11.36 -0.64 13.64
N SER A 125 11.06 -0.98 12.40
CA SER A 125 9.86 -0.49 11.70
C SER A 125 8.59 -0.91 12.42
N THR A 126 8.50 -2.17 12.86
CA THR A 126 7.35 -2.69 13.61
C THR A 126 7.17 -1.95 14.94
N ILE A 127 8.23 -1.82 15.74
CA ILE A 127 8.19 -1.17 17.05
C ILE A 127 7.83 0.32 16.90
N THR A 128 8.46 0.99 15.93
CA THR A 128 8.24 2.43 15.69
C THR A 128 6.80 2.69 15.26
N ASN A 129 6.28 1.93 14.29
CA ASN A 129 4.89 2.06 13.84
C ASN A 129 3.90 1.78 14.96
N GLN A 130 4.17 0.75 15.78
CA GLN A 130 3.31 0.39 16.91
C GLN A 130 3.26 1.52 17.96
N LYS A 131 4.41 2.14 18.26
CA LYS A 131 4.47 3.29 19.18
C LYS A 131 3.79 4.53 18.63
N ILE A 132 4.01 4.89 17.35
CA ILE A 132 3.40 6.06 16.72
C ILE A 132 1.88 5.91 16.65
N GLN A 133 1.38 4.71 16.45
CA GLN A 133 -0.05 4.43 16.33
C GLN A 133 -0.73 4.08 17.67
N ASP A 134 -0.02 4.26 18.78
CA ASP A 134 -0.55 4.03 20.12
C ASP A 134 -1.19 2.64 20.30
N ASN A 135 -0.55 1.61 19.73
CA ASN A 135 -1.01 0.21 19.72
C ASN A 135 -2.43 -0.02 19.11
N LYS A 136 -3.00 0.98 18.45
CA LYS A 136 -4.35 0.89 17.85
C LYS A 136 -4.38 0.12 16.54
N ARG A 137 -3.23 -0.15 15.94
CA ARG A 137 -3.14 -0.78 14.62
C ARG A 137 -2.00 -1.80 14.57
N PHE A 138 -2.30 -3.03 14.19
CA PHE A 138 -1.27 -4.02 13.95
C PHE A 138 -0.54 -3.71 12.63
N TYR A 139 0.77 -3.65 12.67
CA TYR A 139 1.64 -3.39 11.52
C TYR A 139 1.35 -4.34 10.33
N PHE A 140 1.10 -5.61 10.62
CA PHE A 140 0.85 -6.63 9.60
C PHE A 140 -0.38 -6.31 8.73
N TRP A 141 -1.45 -5.72 9.28
CA TRP A 141 -2.58 -5.25 8.50
C TRP A 141 -2.19 -4.13 7.52
N GLY A 142 -1.28 -3.24 7.91
CA GLY A 142 -0.72 -2.25 7.00
C GLY A 142 -0.03 -2.89 5.80
N VAL A 143 0.80 -3.90 6.04
CA VAL A 143 1.48 -4.68 4.98
C VAL A 143 0.50 -5.35 4.02
N ILE A 144 -0.59 -5.95 4.55
CA ILE A 144 -1.65 -6.57 3.73
C ILE A 144 -2.34 -5.53 2.85
N TYR A 145 -2.79 -4.40 3.44
CA TYR A 145 -3.47 -3.35 2.67
C TYR A 145 -2.56 -2.67 1.64
N GLU A 146 -1.30 -2.43 1.95
CA GLU A 146 -0.32 -1.94 0.98
C GLU A 146 -0.11 -2.93 -0.16
N THR A 147 -0.09 -4.23 0.13
CA THR A 147 0.01 -5.28 -0.89
C THR A 147 -1.23 -5.31 -1.78
N ILE A 148 -2.43 -5.22 -1.20
CA ILE A 148 -3.69 -5.13 -1.94
C ILE A 148 -3.66 -3.93 -2.89
N LEU A 149 -3.27 -2.76 -2.38
CA LEU A 149 -3.28 -1.52 -3.15
C LEU A 149 -2.19 -1.45 -4.21
N SER A 150 -1.04 -2.10 -3.99
CA SER A 150 0.15 -1.93 -4.80
C SER A 150 -0.09 -2.12 -6.30
N TRP A 151 -0.85 -3.14 -6.69
CA TRP A 151 -1.18 -3.41 -8.09
C TRP A 151 -2.02 -2.29 -8.70
N TYR A 152 -3.03 -1.83 -7.96
CA TYR A 152 -4.03 -0.88 -8.46
C TYR A 152 -3.55 0.56 -8.49
N ILE A 153 -2.69 0.97 -7.56
CA ILE A 153 -2.19 2.35 -7.51
C ILE A 153 -0.96 2.57 -8.40
N THR A 154 -0.24 1.53 -8.81
CA THR A 154 1.02 1.66 -9.56
C THR A 154 0.82 2.40 -10.87
N VAL A 155 -0.08 1.95 -11.72
CA VAL A 155 -0.31 2.59 -13.03
C VAL A 155 -0.87 4.01 -12.86
N PRO A 156 -1.92 4.26 -12.06
CA PRO A 156 -2.44 5.62 -11.86
C PRO A 156 -1.42 6.60 -11.30
N THR A 157 -0.53 6.17 -10.40
CA THR A 157 0.50 7.05 -9.83
C THR A 157 1.62 7.34 -10.83
N LEU A 158 2.07 6.34 -11.60
CA LEU A 158 3.05 6.56 -12.66
C LEU A 158 2.52 7.48 -13.76
N VAL A 159 1.25 7.30 -14.16
CA VAL A 159 0.60 8.20 -15.11
C VAL A 159 0.50 9.63 -14.54
N ALA A 160 0.13 9.79 -13.27
CA ALA A 160 0.07 11.10 -12.63
C ALA A 160 1.46 11.76 -12.51
N LEU A 161 2.51 10.96 -12.33
CA LEU A 161 3.89 11.46 -12.27
C LEU A 161 4.36 12.00 -13.63
N ILE A 162 3.99 11.33 -14.73
CA ILE A 162 4.37 11.72 -16.10
C ILE A 162 3.44 12.82 -16.62
N SER A 163 2.12 12.63 -16.47
CA SER A 163 1.09 13.52 -17.01
C SER A 163 0.04 13.84 -15.94
N PRO A 164 0.30 14.82 -15.06
CA PRO A 164 -0.56 15.12 -13.91
C PRO A 164 -1.97 15.61 -14.28
N LYS A 165 -2.16 16.14 -15.47
CA LYS A 165 -3.47 16.61 -15.96
C LYS A 165 -4.35 15.49 -16.54
N HIS A 166 -3.80 14.30 -16.76
CA HIS A 166 -4.52 13.19 -17.38
C HIS A 166 -5.43 12.47 -16.38
N GLY A 167 -6.66 12.17 -16.80
CA GLY A 167 -7.63 11.32 -16.10
C GLY A 167 -8.86 12.05 -15.56
N LYS A 168 -9.98 11.31 -15.45
CA LYS A 168 -11.27 11.82 -14.99
C LYS A 168 -11.43 11.64 -13.46
N PHE A 169 -12.22 12.51 -12.87
CA PHE A 169 -12.65 12.39 -11.48
C PHE A 169 -13.89 11.48 -11.40
N ASN A 170 -13.78 10.35 -10.70
CA ASN A 170 -14.90 9.48 -10.41
C ASN A 170 -15.22 9.54 -8.92
N VAL A 171 -16.48 9.81 -8.60
CA VAL A 171 -16.97 9.78 -7.23
C VAL A 171 -17.15 8.32 -6.81
N THR A 172 -16.70 7.97 -5.60
CA THR A 172 -16.91 6.63 -5.03
C THR A 172 -18.36 6.49 -4.59
N ALA A 173 -19.06 5.44 -5.03
CA ALA A 173 -20.39 5.10 -4.52
C ALA A 173 -20.32 4.77 -3.02
N LYS A 174 -21.39 5.09 -2.30
CA LYS A 174 -21.53 4.81 -0.86
C LYS A 174 -22.98 4.45 -0.57
N GLY A 175 -23.20 3.58 0.41
CA GLY A 175 -24.55 3.22 0.85
C GLY A 175 -25.12 1.99 0.14
N GLU A 176 -24.30 1.19 -0.55
CA GLU A 176 -24.68 -0.11 -1.09
C GLU A 176 -24.36 -1.20 -0.06
N TYR A 177 -25.37 -1.97 0.34
CA TYR A 177 -25.20 -3.08 1.27
C TYR A 177 -24.96 -4.37 0.50
N ASN A 178 -23.98 -5.16 0.93
CA ASN A 178 -23.79 -6.51 0.40
C ASN A 178 -24.91 -7.43 0.92
N GLU A 179 -25.82 -7.82 0.05
CA GLU A 179 -26.94 -8.71 0.39
C GLU A 179 -26.50 -10.18 0.50
N GLU A 180 -25.40 -10.55 -0.15
CA GLU A 180 -24.85 -11.90 -0.17
C GLU A 180 -23.35 -11.91 0.14
N THR A 181 -22.86 -13.06 0.58
CA THR A 181 -21.43 -13.30 0.72
C THR A 181 -20.88 -13.77 -0.62
N TYR A 182 -19.91 -13.04 -1.17
CA TYR A 182 -19.26 -13.40 -2.44
C TYR A 182 -17.76 -13.16 -2.39
N PHE A 183 -17.03 -13.84 -3.27
CA PHE A 183 -15.61 -13.59 -3.46
C PHE A 183 -15.40 -12.66 -4.66
N ASP A 184 -14.75 -11.52 -4.45
CA ASP A 184 -14.50 -10.55 -5.51
C ASP A 184 -13.34 -11.01 -6.41
N TRP A 185 -13.68 -11.76 -7.45
CA TRP A 185 -12.73 -12.22 -8.46
C TRP A 185 -12.08 -11.08 -9.24
N THR A 186 -12.78 -9.98 -9.44
CA THR A 186 -12.27 -8.84 -10.20
C THR A 186 -11.09 -8.20 -9.50
N VAL A 187 -11.20 -8.07 -8.19
CA VAL A 187 -10.14 -7.54 -7.33
C VAL A 187 -9.05 -8.59 -7.09
N SER A 188 -9.40 -9.88 -6.98
CA SER A 188 -8.46 -10.92 -6.54
C SER A 188 -7.55 -11.45 -7.64
N LYS A 189 -7.91 -11.31 -8.92
CA LYS A 189 -7.14 -11.90 -10.04
C LYS A 189 -5.65 -11.54 -10.04
N SER A 190 -5.30 -10.32 -9.67
CA SER A 190 -3.91 -9.88 -9.60
C SER A 190 -3.12 -10.57 -8.48
N TYR A 191 -3.75 -10.79 -7.32
CA TYR A 191 -3.12 -11.51 -6.20
C TYR A 191 -2.98 -12.99 -6.52
N ILE A 192 -4.02 -13.59 -7.10
CA ILE A 192 -4.02 -15.00 -7.52
C ILE A 192 -2.91 -15.24 -8.54
N PHE A 193 -2.75 -14.36 -9.53
CA PHE A 193 -1.63 -14.42 -10.47
C PHE A 193 -0.27 -14.40 -9.75
N LEU A 194 -0.07 -13.48 -8.80
CA LEU A 194 1.17 -13.42 -8.03
C LEU A 194 1.37 -14.64 -7.11
N ILE A 195 0.30 -15.19 -6.55
CA ILE A 195 0.35 -16.44 -5.77
C ILE A 195 0.83 -17.59 -6.65
N ILE A 196 0.23 -17.79 -7.82
CA ILE A 196 0.59 -18.84 -8.75
C ILE A 196 2.08 -18.72 -9.14
N LEU A 197 2.52 -17.52 -9.45
CA LEU A 197 3.90 -17.26 -9.86
C LEU A 197 4.90 -17.52 -8.73
N ASN A 198 4.61 -17.07 -7.50
CA ASN A 198 5.44 -17.34 -6.33
C ASN A 198 5.42 -18.84 -5.97
N PHE A 199 4.27 -19.51 -6.08
CA PHE A 199 4.16 -20.94 -5.82
C PHE A 199 4.96 -21.77 -6.84
N ALA A 200 4.92 -21.39 -8.11
CA ALA A 200 5.76 -22.00 -9.14
C ALA A 200 7.26 -21.81 -8.82
N GLY A 201 7.65 -20.61 -8.37
CA GLY A 201 9.01 -20.32 -7.92
C GLY A 201 9.44 -21.20 -6.73
N LEU A 202 8.55 -21.41 -5.77
CA LEU A 202 8.79 -22.32 -4.64
C LEU A 202 9.05 -23.75 -5.09
N ILE A 203 8.17 -24.30 -5.93
CA ILE A 203 8.30 -25.67 -6.44
C ILE A 203 9.59 -25.82 -7.24
N TYR A 204 9.88 -24.86 -8.13
CA TYR A 204 11.08 -24.93 -8.95
C TYR A 204 12.38 -24.78 -8.13
N GLY A 205 12.37 -23.93 -7.10
CA GLY A 205 13.50 -23.79 -6.17
C GLY A 205 13.78 -25.11 -5.41
N LEU A 206 12.74 -25.79 -4.92
CA LEU A 206 12.87 -27.09 -4.28
C LEU A 206 13.37 -28.17 -5.26
N TYR A 207 12.85 -28.17 -6.49
CA TYR A 207 13.30 -29.05 -7.56
C TYR A 207 14.80 -28.87 -7.85
N ARG A 208 15.30 -27.63 -7.93
CA ARG A 208 16.73 -27.33 -8.15
C ARG A 208 17.60 -27.86 -7.00
N ILE A 209 17.18 -27.71 -5.74
CA ILE A 209 17.93 -28.28 -4.60
C ILE A 209 18.08 -29.79 -4.75
N ALA A 210 17.05 -30.48 -5.25
CA ALA A 210 17.03 -31.93 -5.36
C ALA A 210 17.80 -32.48 -6.57
N THR A 211 17.92 -31.71 -7.66
CA THR A 211 18.40 -32.22 -8.96
C THR A 211 19.70 -31.61 -9.45
N ASP A 212 20.06 -30.39 -8.98
CA ASP A 212 21.24 -29.68 -9.43
C ASP A 212 22.39 -29.83 -8.40
N PRO A 213 23.44 -30.62 -8.72
CA PRO A 213 24.58 -30.81 -7.82
C PRO A 213 25.37 -29.52 -7.56
N TYR A 214 25.25 -28.54 -8.43
CA TYR A 214 25.93 -27.23 -8.34
C TYR A 214 25.02 -26.13 -7.81
N ALA A 215 23.82 -26.48 -7.28
CA ALA A 215 22.89 -25.53 -6.76
C ALA A 215 23.48 -24.77 -5.55
N GLU A 216 23.35 -23.46 -5.56
CA GLU A 216 23.70 -22.62 -4.41
C GLU A 216 22.59 -22.70 -3.34
N VAL A 217 22.55 -23.83 -2.63
CA VAL A 217 21.47 -24.24 -1.72
C VAL A 217 21.10 -23.12 -0.74
N TRP A 218 22.07 -22.45 -0.14
CA TRP A 218 21.82 -21.37 0.83
C TRP A 218 21.07 -20.18 0.21
N ILE A 219 21.44 -19.81 -1.02
CA ILE A 219 20.80 -18.69 -1.70
C ILE A 219 19.39 -19.08 -2.14
N ILE A 220 19.20 -20.33 -2.62
CA ILE A 220 17.86 -20.85 -2.93
C ILE A 220 16.99 -20.84 -1.68
N LEU A 221 17.48 -21.31 -0.54
CA LEU A 221 16.71 -21.35 0.72
C LEU A 221 16.28 -19.94 1.18
N ILE A 222 17.15 -18.92 1.04
CA ILE A 222 16.79 -17.54 1.36
C ILE A 222 15.67 -17.03 0.46
N ASN A 223 15.76 -17.31 -0.85
CA ASN A 223 14.72 -16.92 -1.80
C ASN A 223 13.42 -17.69 -1.55
N ILE A 224 13.49 -18.97 -1.18
CA ILE A 224 12.32 -19.77 -0.77
C ILE A 224 11.67 -19.16 0.50
N ALA A 225 12.45 -18.79 1.51
CA ALA A 225 11.91 -18.13 2.71
C ALA A 225 11.20 -16.82 2.35
N TRP A 226 11.77 -16.05 1.41
CA TRP A 226 11.12 -14.84 0.91
C TRP A 226 9.82 -15.14 0.15
N VAL A 227 9.81 -16.15 -0.72
CA VAL A 227 8.60 -16.60 -1.42
C VAL A 227 7.53 -17.07 -0.42
N CYS A 228 7.89 -17.81 0.63
CA CYS A 228 6.94 -18.22 1.67
C CYS A 228 6.31 -17.00 2.37
N TYR A 229 7.10 -15.98 2.70
CA TYR A 229 6.58 -14.71 3.22
C TYR A 229 5.63 -14.04 2.23
N ASN A 230 5.99 -13.97 0.94
CA ASN A 230 5.11 -13.42 -0.10
C ASN A 230 3.78 -14.17 -0.20
N LEU A 231 3.82 -15.50 -0.20
CA LEU A 231 2.63 -16.35 -0.24
C LEU A 231 1.72 -16.15 0.97
N LEU A 232 2.29 -15.98 2.16
CA LEU A 232 1.54 -15.67 3.38
C LEU A 232 0.80 -14.32 3.25
N VAL A 233 1.50 -13.27 2.82
CA VAL A 233 0.92 -11.93 2.66
C VAL A 233 -0.12 -11.89 1.54
N LEU A 234 0.16 -12.51 0.39
CA LEU A 234 -0.76 -12.58 -0.74
C LEU A 234 -1.99 -13.45 -0.42
N GLY A 235 -1.82 -14.54 0.33
CA GLY A 235 -2.92 -15.36 0.81
C GLY A 235 -3.83 -14.59 1.75
N ALA A 236 -3.26 -13.83 2.70
CA ALA A 236 -4.03 -12.95 3.57
C ALA A 236 -4.74 -11.84 2.78
N ALA A 237 -4.08 -11.25 1.77
CA ALA A 237 -4.69 -10.26 0.88
C ALA A 237 -5.89 -10.83 0.10
N SER A 238 -5.76 -12.07 -0.38
CA SER A 238 -6.86 -12.77 -1.07
C SER A 238 -8.01 -13.10 -0.14
N ALA A 239 -7.75 -13.41 1.13
CA ALA A 239 -8.80 -13.66 2.12
C ALA A 239 -9.61 -12.38 2.43
N VAL A 240 -9.00 -11.19 2.33
CA VAL A 240 -9.72 -9.90 2.50
C VAL A 240 -10.70 -9.66 1.36
N ALA A 241 -10.51 -10.27 0.19
CA ALA A 241 -11.43 -10.15 -0.95
C ALA A 241 -12.73 -10.98 -0.79
N LEU A 242 -12.86 -11.74 0.29
CA LEU A 242 -14.11 -12.40 0.66
C LEU A 242 -15.06 -11.39 1.31
N GLU A 243 -15.93 -10.82 0.51
CA GLU A 243 -16.99 -9.90 0.96
C GLU A 243 -18.08 -10.68 1.70
N ARG A 244 -18.36 -10.28 2.92
CA ARG A 244 -19.38 -10.92 3.74
C ARG A 244 -20.70 -10.17 3.66
N LYS A 245 -21.80 -10.92 3.71
CA LYS A 245 -23.14 -10.36 3.87
C LYS A 245 -23.17 -9.39 5.05
N GLN A 246 -23.61 -8.17 4.80
CA GLN A 246 -23.79 -7.18 5.85
C GLN A 246 -25.20 -7.31 6.43
N VAL A 247 -25.27 -7.60 7.73
CA VAL A 247 -26.56 -7.59 8.46
C VAL A 247 -26.88 -6.13 8.76
N ARG A 248 -28.01 -5.67 8.23
CA ARG A 248 -28.54 -4.32 8.53
C ARG A 248 -28.83 -4.23 10.02
N SER A 249 -27.86 -3.74 10.81
CA SER A 249 -28.13 -3.38 12.20
C SER A 249 -29.09 -2.18 12.15
N SER A 250 -30.29 -2.31 12.71
CA SER A 250 -31.15 -1.15 12.93
C SER A 250 -30.33 -0.07 13.66
N PRO A 251 -30.40 1.20 13.26
CA PRO A 251 -29.65 2.24 13.93
C PRO A 251 -30.13 2.33 15.37
N ARG A 252 -29.38 1.74 16.30
CA ARG A 252 -29.49 2.17 17.72
C ARG A 252 -28.86 3.55 17.77
N VAL A 253 -29.69 4.56 17.61
CA VAL A 253 -29.33 5.94 17.97
C VAL A 253 -29.19 5.98 19.48
N ALA A 254 -28.04 5.57 19.98
CA ALA A 254 -27.65 5.87 21.34
C ALA A 254 -26.99 7.26 21.31
N CYS A 255 -27.82 8.28 21.22
CA CYS A 255 -27.41 9.63 21.52
C CYS A 255 -27.31 9.73 23.05
N ASN A 256 -26.21 9.26 23.64
CA ASN A 256 -25.81 9.61 25.00
C ASN A 256 -24.72 10.66 24.93
N ILE A 257 -25.14 11.90 24.70
CA ILE A 257 -24.34 13.08 25.04
C ILE A 257 -24.49 13.27 26.56
N ARG A 258 -23.49 12.92 27.31
CA ARG A 258 -23.24 13.42 28.64
C ARG A 258 -21.83 14.00 28.70
#